data_05bb3e0541b1231a883a8158ae543ebd
#
_entry.id   05bb3e0541b1231a883a8158ae543ebd
#
_cell.length_a   1.000
_cell.length_b   1.000
_cell.length_c   1.000
_cell.angle_alpha   90.00
_cell.angle_beta   90.00
_cell.angle_gamma   90.00
#
_symmetry.space_group_name_H-M   'P 1'
#
loop_
_entity.id
_entity.type
_entity.pdbx_description
1 polymer ?
#
loop_
_entity_poly.entity_id
_entity_poly.type
_entity_poly.pdbx_seq_one_letter_code
_entity_poly.pdbx_strand_id
1 'polypeptide(L)'
;TTGIQSVQAAAARTQILNSMDIGLYSLFGQYDRFLMKEYDLFFIDGAQGNSDLNLAAVYDNLESYMKPVLKQNSQKLALKQGGFTGYRLATDEGGEIFFRQAVTFMRDTLGSQGVGLLLDRYHKKEEKIRQAEEAGRQSEDGNSLENYDTEMDSAAQKSQEAEAASKSETGSGAEDIFGSGEESGGNAGGNEIVETPKHPAVTNPIPIIKQIRKMGLLDLVVPADQGISENQISISNLVSHRQLQEGINLPAENIQTSSATSQILYQQYLMEHLGNYREPSTAGLKYQIEYLLGGKSSDRENLQTVARRLLLIREGINVSALMTDASKRAQIQALALAVASGFLIPPAAVVIETALILCWSFAESIVDLRELFHGGKVPLVKSPADWQLSLENLSNLLQEMDSERKDVEG
;
A
#
# COMPACT_ATOMS: atom_id res chain seq x y z
N THR A 1 6.97 68.53 -34.45
CA THR A 1 6.05 68.07 -33.33
C THR A 1 5.86 66.56 -33.31
N THR A 2 5.65 65.90 -34.47
CA THR A 2 5.46 64.43 -34.55
C THR A 2 6.62 63.58 -34.04
N GLY A 3 7.89 63.98 -34.32
CA GLY A 3 9.06 63.26 -33.85
C GLY A 3 9.21 63.28 -32.29
N ILE A 4 8.94 64.40 -31.65
CA ILE A 4 8.99 64.54 -30.20
C ILE A 4 7.90 63.68 -29.55
N GLN A 5 6.71 63.69 -30.09
CA GLN A 5 5.60 62.86 -29.59
C GLN A 5 5.91 61.38 -29.73
N SER A 6 6.52 60.93 -30.83
CA SER A 6 6.94 59.54 -31.01
C SER A 6 8.00 59.11 -30.00
N VAL A 7 9.00 59.96 -29.74
CA VAL A 7 10.03 59.67 -28.71
C VAL A 7 9.42 59.63 -27.30
N GLN A 8 8.52 60.55 -26.99
CA GLN A 8 7.81 60.55 -25.71
C GLN A 8 6.95 59.32 -25.53
N ALA A 9 6.24 58.86 -26.56
CA ALA A 9 5.45 57.66 -26.51
C ALA A 9 6.30 56.40 -26.34
N ALA A 10 7.44 56.32 -27.03
CA ALA A 10 8.40 55.23 -26.88
C ALA A 10 9.00 55.20 -25.47
N ALA A 11 9.40 56.33 -24.92
CA ALA A 11 9.90 56.45 -23.58
C ALA A 11 8.83 56.07 -22.52
N ALA A 12 7.59 56.50 -22.69
CA ALA A 12 6.46 56.11 -21.86
C ALA A 12 6.25 54.59 -21.86
N ARG A 13 6.26 53.99 -23.05
CA ARG A 13 6.13 52.53 -23.19
C ARG A 13 7.23 51.76 -22.44
N THR A 14 8.46 52.18 -22.61
CA THR A 14 9.61 51.56 -21.90
C THR A 14 9.45 51.68 -20.37
N GLN A 15 9.03 52.84 -19.89
CA GLN A 15 8.79 53.09 -18.47
C GLN A 15 7.67 52.22 -17.91
N ILE A 16 6.58 52.05 -18.66
CA ILE A 16 5.45 51.17 -18.26
C ILE A 16 5.94 49.74 -18.20
N LEU A 17 6.68 49.24 -19.20
CA LEU A 17 7.23 47.90 -19.20
C LEU A 17 8.14 47.68 -18.01
N ASN A 18 9.10 48.57 -17.76
CA ASN A 18 10.01 48.45 -16.60
C ASN A 18 9.23 48.51 -15.27
N SER A 19 8.22 49.32 -15.17
CA SER A 19 7.34 49.39 -13.99
C SER A 19 6.59 48.07 -13.79
N MET A 20 6.10 47.48 -14.87
CA MET A 20 5.39 46.20 -14.84
C MET A 20 6.31 45.07 -14.44
N ASP A 21 7.52 45.01 -15.01
CA ASP A 21 8.54 44.01 -14.68
C ASP A 21 8.92 44.07 -13.18
N ILE A 22 9.15 45.28 -12.65
CA ILE A 22 9.43 45.47 -11.23
C ILE A 22 8.22 45.07 -10.37
N GLY A 23 7.02 45.46 -10.78
CA GLY A 23 5.78 45.12 -10.08
C GLY A 23 5.56 43.61 -10.03
N LEU A 24 5.69 42.91 -11.15
CA LEU A 24 5.58 41.45 -11.25
C LEU A 24 6.67 40.74 -10.46
N TYR A 25 7.92 41.17 -10.58
CA TYR A 25 9.03 40.60 -9.79
C TYR A 25 8.77 40.70 -8.29
N SER A 26 8.28 41.86 -7.83
CA SER A 26 7.95 42.10 -6.44
C SER A 26 6.74 41.27 -5.98
N LEU A 27 5.73 41.13 -6.84
CA LEU A 27 4.56 40.30 -6.57
C LEU A 27 4.96 38.81 -6.48
N PHE A 28 5.76 38.32 -7.41
CA PHE A 28 6.27 36.94 -7.38
C PHE A 28 7.19 36.70 -6.17
N GLY A 29 7.84 37.71 -5.63
CA GLY A 29 8.58 37.62 -4.36
C GLY A 29 7.70 37.34 -3.14
N GLN A 30 6.36 37.46 -3.28
CA GLN A 30 5.36 37.10 -2.25
C GLN A 30 4.85 35.65 -2.39
N TYR A 31 5.65 34.77 -2.97
CA TYR A 31 5.29 33.35 -3.09
C TYR A 31 5.09 32.70 -1.73
N ASP A 32 4.30 31.65 -1.68
CA ASP A 32 4.09 30.85 -0.48
C ASP A 32 5.39 30.11 -0.11
N ARG A 33 6.01 30.58 0.98
CA ARG A 33 7.31 30.08 1.44
C ARG A 33 7.23 28.64 1.96
N PHE A 34 6.09 28.25 2.50
CA PHE A 34 5.88 26.90 3.01
C PHE A 34 5.81 25.90 1.84
N LEU A 35 4.99 26.18 0.84
CA LEU A 35 4.90 25.34 -0.36
C LEU A 35 6.24 25.24 -1.09
N MET A 36 6.98 26.35 -1.18
CA MET A 36 8.27 26.35 -1.84
C MET A 36 9.34 25.59 -1.05
N LYS A 37 9.35 25.71 0.27
CA LYS A 37 10.38 25.09 1.11
C LYS A 37 10.15 23.59 1.32
N GLU A 38 8.91 23.19 1.53
CA GLU A 38 8.57 21.79 1.89
C GLU A 38 8.23 20.92 0.65
N TYR A 39 7.75 21.58 -0.43
CA TYR A 39 7.25 20.85 -1.61
C TYR A 39 7.85 21.31 -2.94
N ASP A 40 8.79 22.27 -2.95
CA ASP A 40 9.39 22.85 -4.16
C ASP A 40 8.35 23.35 -5.18
N LEU A 41 7.23 23.88 -4.65
CA LEU A 41 6.12 24.39 -5.44
C LEU A 41 6.04 25.91 -5.37
N PHE A 42 5.89 26.54 -6.51
CA PHE A 42 5.82 27.98 -6.64
C PHE A 42 4.39 28.46 -6.88
N PHE A 43 3.76 28.99 -5.82
CA PHE A 43 2.42 29.57 -5.89
C PHE A 43 2.39 30.89 -5.09
N ILE A 44 1.46 31.77 -5.47
CA ILE A 44 1.17 33.00 -4.74
C ILE A 44 -0.14 32.81 -4.00
N ASP A 45 -0.21 33.27 -2.75
CA ASP A 45 -1.46 33.27 -1.99
C ASP A 45 -2.45 34.28 -2.60
N GLY A 46 -3.42 33.75 -3.36
CA GLY A 46 -4.48 34.56 -3.97
C GLY A 46 -5.51 35.09 -2.98
N ALA A 47 -5.53 34.57 -1.76
CA ALA A 47 -6.41 35.04 -0.68
C ALA A 47 -5.77 36.12 0.19
N GLN A 48 -4.45 36.34 0.06
CA GLN A 48 -3.67 37.32 0.86
C GLN A 48 -3.87 37.13 2.36
N GLY A 49 -3.82 35.85 2.81
CA GLY A 49 -4.00 35.46 4.21
C GLY A 49 -5.44 35.34 4.69
N ASN A 50 -6.44 35.51 3.79
CA ASN A 50 -7.86 35.32 4.09
C ASN A 50 -8.34 33.92 3.68
N SER A 51 -9.60 33.59 3.94
CA SER A 51 -10.21 32.31 3.53
C SER A 51 -10.66 32.28 2.07
N ASP A 52 -10.91 33.45 1.47
CA ASP A 52 -11.49 33.56 0.15
C ASP A 52 -10.54 34.26 -0.84
N LEU A 53 -10.57 33.83 -2.10
CA LEU A 53 -9.78 34.42 -3.16
C LEU A 53 -10.09 35.91 -3.31
N ASN A 54 -9.07 36.75 -3.24
CA ASN A 54 -9.17 38.20 -3.34
C ASN A 54 -8.20 38.78 -4.38
N LEU A 55 -8.54 38.63 -5.65
CA LEU A 55 -7.71 39.13 -6.75
C LEU A 55 -7.58 40.64 -6.76
N ALA A 56 -8.55 41.39 -6.20
CA ALA A 56 -8.43 42.83 -6.06
C ALA A 56 -7.27 43.22 -5.15
N ALA A 57 -7.11 42.52 -3.99
CA ALA A 57 -6.00 42.75 -3.10
C ALA A 57 -4.66 42.38 -3.75
N VAL A 58 -4.60 41.30 -4.52
CA VAL A 58 -3.40 40.91 -5.29
C VAL A 58 -3.04 41.99 -6.31
N TYR A 59 -4.04 42.57 -6.98
CA TYR A 59 -3.82 43.67 -7.93
C TYR A 59 -3.39 44.96 -7.23
N ASP A 60 -3.99 45.30 -6.10
CA ASP A 60 -3.59 46.47 -5.29
C ASP A 60 -2.12 46.37 -4.83
N ASN A 61 -1.66 45.19 -4.49
CA ASN A 61 -0.25 44.93 -4.18
C ASN A 61 0.63 45.20 -5.42
N LEU A 62 0.29 44.63 -6.58
CA LEU A 62 1.00 44.85 -7.83
C LEU A 62 1.09 46.36 -8.15
N GLU A 63 -0.04 47.06 -8.06
CA GLU A 63 -0.13 48.48 -8.29
C GLU A 63 0.74 49.29 -7.33
N SER A 64 0.79 48.89 -6.05
CA SER A 64 1.63 49.50 -5.03
C SER A 64 3.12 49.50 -5.37
N TYR A 65 3.60 48.42 -5.98
CA TYR A 65 4.99 48.30 -6.45
C TYR A 65 5.26 49.10 -7.74
N MET A 66 4.28 49.20 -8.62
CA MET A 66 4.40 49.94 -9.90
C MET A 66 4.37 51.45 -9.71
N LYS A 67 3.52 51.96 -8.81
CA LYS A 67 3.30 53.40 -8.58
C LYS A 67 4.57 54.24 -8.32
N PRO A 68 5.53 53.80 -7.48
CA PRO A 68 6.76 54.58 -7.24
C PRO A 68 7.59 54.74 -8.51
N VAL A 69 7.71 53.68 -9.31
CA VAL A 69 8.50 53.67 -10.56
C VAL A 69 7.90 54.59 -11.60
N LEU A 70 6.57 54.60 -11.72
CA LEU A 70 5.82 55.45 -12.64
C LEU A 70 5.93 56.94 -12.31
N LYS A 71 6.04 57.25 -10.99
CA LYS A 71 6.13 58.67 -10.50
C LYS A 71 7.52 59.27 -10.59
N GLN A 72 8.57 58.49 -10.59
CA GLN A 72 9.96 58.95 -10.50
C GLN A 72 10.48 59.60 -11.78
N ASN A 73 9.81 59.43 -12.92
CA ASN A 73 10.30 59.89 -14.21
C ASN A 73 9.62 61.20 -14.65
N SER A 74 10.28 61.91 -15.58
CA SER A 74 9.85 63.21 -16.09
C SER A 74 8.44 63.22 -16.70
N GLN A 75 7.92 62.06 -17.12
CA GLN A 75 6.61 61.95 -17.77
C GLN A 75 5.42 61.81 -16.79
N LYS A 76 5.69 61.52 -15.49
CA LYS A 76 4.67 61.41 -14.42
C LYS A 76 3.45 60.57 -14.83
N LEU A 77 3.70 59.36 -15.28
CA LEU A 77 2.65 58.41 -15.67
C LEU A 77 1.83 57.96 -14.45
N ALA A 78 0.52 57.78 -14.65
CA ALA A 78 -0.37 57.29 -13.60
C ALA A 78 -1.23 56.15 -14.17
N LEU A 79 -1.38 55.10 -13.40
CA LEU A 79 -2.37 54.04 -13.67
C LEU A 79 -3.76 54.59 -13.39
N LYS A 80 -4.66 54.48 -14.36
CA LYS A 80 -6.06 54.88 -14.21
C LYS A 80 -6.95 53.72 -13.83
N GLN A 81 -6.72 52.55 -14.42
CA GLN A 81 -7.51 51.35 -14.22
C GLN A 81 -6.68 50.14 -14.65
N GLY A 82 -6.82 49.04 -13.94
CA GLY A 82 -6.21 47.79 -14.28
C GLY A 82 -6.85 46.62 -13.52
N GLY A 83 -6.43 45.42 -13.84
CA GLY A 83 -6.90 44.18 -13.22
C GLY A 83 -6.34 42.97 -13.95
N PHE A 84 -6.60 41.80 -13.41
CA PHE A 84 -6.28 40.54 -14.07
C PHE A 84 -7.39 40.18 -15.04
N THR A 85 -7.02 39.81 -16.26
CA THR A 85 -7.96 39.36 -17.30
C THR A 85 -8.20 37.85 -17.22
N GLY A 86 -7.33 37.12 -16.52
CA GLY A 86 -7.43 35.70 -16.28
C GLY A 86 -6.46 35.26 -15.19
N TYR A 87 -6.78 34.15 -14.59
CA TYR A 87 -5.95 33.52 -13.57
C TYR A 87 -6.19 32.01 -13.55
N ARG A 88 -5.27 31.25 -13.01
CA ARG A 88 -5.39 29.83 -12.73
C ARG A 88 -5.09 29.55 -11.27
N LEU A 89 -5.79 28.58 -10.72
CA LEU A 89 -5.59 28.07 -9.36
C LEU A 89 -4.85 26.76 -9.39
N ALA A 90 -4.12 26.46 -8.33
CA ALA A 90 -3.41 25.18 -8.16
C ALA A 90 -4.36 23.96 -8.25
N THR A 91 -5.64 24.19 -7.93
CA THR A 91 -6.70 23.17 -7.90
C THR A 91 -7.47 23.02 -9.22
N ASP A 92 -7.22 23.90 -10.20
CA ASP A 92 -7.90 23.82 -11.49
C ASP A 92 -7.58 22.50 -12.20
N GLU A 93 -8.60 22.00 -12.94
CA GLU A 93 -8.49 20.76 -13.73
C GLU A 93 -7.96 19.55 -12.89
N GLY A 94 -8.42 19.45 -11.64
CA GLY A 94 -8.02 18.37 -10.74
C GLY A 94 -6.58 18.48 -10.23
N GLY A 95 -5.99 19.70 -10.26
CA GLY A 95 -4.63 19.94 -9.78
C GLY A 95 -3.56 19.78 -10.85
N GLU A 96 -3.92 19.99 -12.13
CA GLU A 96 -2.96 19.82 -13.24
C GLU A 96 -1.74 20.73 -13.13
N ILE A 97 -1.91 21.98 -12.68
CA ILE A 97 -0.80 22.91 -12.50
C ILE A 97 0.19 22.41 -11.43
N PHE A 98 -0.36 21.90 -10.33
CA PHE A 98 0.42 21.28 -9.28
C PHE A 98 1.18 20.07 -9.82
N PHE A 99 0.51 19.14 -10.48
CA PHE A 99 1.13 17.95 -11.09
C PHE A 99 2.26 18.34 -12.05
N ARG A 100 2.04 19.34 -12.90
CA ARG A 100 3.05 19.80 -13.84
C ARG A 100 4.28 20.38 -13.17
N GLN A 101 4.11 21.21 -12.13
CA GLN A 101 5.25 21.75 -11.40
C GLN A 101 6.04 20.64 -10.75
N ALA A 102 5.38 19.68 -10.08
CA ALA A 102 6.01 18.53 -9.47
C ALA A 102 6.82 17.67 -10.48
N VAL A 103 6.22 17.38 -11.64
CA VAL A 103 6.89 16.62 -12.71
C VAL A 103 8.07 17.39 -13.29
N THR A 104 7.93 18.70 -13.48
CA THR A 104 9.01 19.56 -14.00
C THR A 104 10.16 19.61 -13.01
N PHE A 105 9.86 19.84 -11.73
CA PHE A 105 10.86 19.82 -10.65
C PHE A 105 11.65 18.50 -10.66
N MET A 106 10.96 17.36 -10.69
CA MET A 106 11.63 16.05 -10.72
C MET A 106 12.47 15.85 -11.97
N ARG A 107 11.98 16.29 -13.13
CA ARG A 107 12.74 16.20 -14.39
C ARG A 107 14.02 17.04 -14.33
N ASP A 108 13.93 18.24 -13.81
CA ASP A 108 15.06 19.16 -13.70
C ASP A 108 16.07 18.68 -12.65
N THR A 109 15.59 18.16 -11.53
CA THR A 109 16.43 17.62 -10.44
C THR A 109 17.16 16.35 -10.87
N LEU A 110 16.48 15.39 -11.49
CA LEU A 110 17.09 14.13 -11.92
C LEU A 110 17.93 14.28 -13.19
N GLY A 111 17.62 15.25 -14.02
CA GLY A 111 18.20 15.38 -15.36
C GLY A 111 17.83 14.21 -16.29
N SER A 112 18.23 14.28 -17.55
CA SER A 112 17.86 13.26 -18.55
C SER A 112 18.38 11.85 -18.23
N GLN A 113 19.57 11.74 -17.66
CA GLN A 113 20.15 10.44 -17.26
C GLN A 113 19.42 9.83 -16.07
N GLY A 114 19.11 10.62 -15.05
CA GLY A 114 18.37 10.16 -13.87
C GLY A 114 16.97 9.70 -14.23
N VAL A 115 16.26 10.43 -15.08
CA VAL A 115 14.95 10.03 -15.62
C VAL A 115 15.05 8.70 -16.37
N GLY A 116 16.05 8.52 -17.24
CA GLY A 116 16.29 7.26 -17.94
C GLY A 116 16.50 6.07 -17.00
N LEU A 117 17.34 6.24 -15.98
CA LEU A 117 17.59 5.21 -14.97
C LEU A 117 16.34 4.86 -14.14
N LEU A 118 15.53 5.86 -13.82
CA LEU A 118 14.27 5.66 -13.10
C LEU A 118 13.30 4.84 -13.94
N LEU A 119 13.09 5.20 -15.19
CA LEU A 119 12.24 4.49 -16.14
C LEU A 119 12.71 3.04 -16.36
N ASP A 120 14.01 2.83 -16.56
CA ASP A 120 14.57 1.48 -16.70
C ASP A 120 14.31 0.59 -15.48
N ARG A 121 14.41 1.16 -14.28
CA ARG A 121 14.08 0.44 -13.04
C ARG A 121 12.59 0.09 -12.98
N TYR A 122 11.72 1.01 -13.38
CA TYR A 122 10.30 0.80 -13.40
C TYR A 122 9.92 -0.32 -14.38
N HIS A 123 10.35 -0.23 -15.63
CA HIS A 123 10.04 -1.25 -16.65
C HIS A 123 10.56 -2.65 -16.31
N LYS A 124 11.75 -2.75 -15.70
CA LYS A 124 12.28 -4.05 -15.23
C LYS A 124 11.44 -4.70 -14.13
N LYS A 125 10.67 -3.90 -13.37
CA LYS A 125 9.83 -4.37 -12.26
C LYS A 125 8.35 -4.48 -12.64
N GLU A 126 7.92 -3.85 -13.72
CA GLU A 126 6.51 -3.71 -14.12
C GLU A 126 5.81 -5.06 -14.19
N GLU A 127 6.40 -6.05 -14.84
CA GLU A 127 5.83 -7.40 -14.93
C GLU A 127 5.68 -8.07 -13.56
N LYS A 128 6.68 -7.92 -12.69
CA LYS A 128 6.62 -8.45 -11.32
C LYS A 128 5.58 -7.74 -10.47
N ILE A 129 5.43 -6.43 -10.64
CA ILE A 129 4.41 -5.63 -9.94
C ILE A 129 3.02 -6.09 -10.38
N ARG A 130 2.80 -6.26 -11.70
CA ARG A 130 1.52 -6.73 -12.25
C ARG A 130 1.15 -8.12 -11.72
N GLN A 131 2.09 -9.04 -11.68
CA GLN A 131 1.89 -10.38 -11.11
C GLN A 131 1.55 -10.32 -9.62
N ALA A 132 2.20 -9.43 -8.87
CA ALA A 132 1.94 -9.24 -7.46
C ALA A 132 0.55 -8.67 -7.18
N GLU A 133 0.12 -7.67 -7.97
CA GLU A 133 -1.21 -7.08 -7.87
C GLU A 133 -2.31 -8.09 -8.21
N GLU A 134 -2.09 -8.92 -9.22
CA GLU A 134 -3.04 -9.96 -9.61
C GLU A 134 -3.15 -11.05 -8.52
N ALA A 135 -2.02 -11.50 -7.97
CA ALA A 135 -2.00 -12.43 -6.86
C ALA A 135 -2.69 -11.87 -5.61
N GLY A 136 -2.49 -10.57 -5.31
CA GLY A 136 -3.16 -9.88 -4.21
C GLY A 136 -4.69 -9.85 -4.36
N ARG A 137 -5.20 -9.59 -5.57
CA ARG A 137 -6.65 -9.62 -5.85
C ARG A 137 -7.24 -11.02 -5.69
N GLN A 138 -6.55 -12.04 -6.17
CA GLN A 138 -6.99 -13.43 -6.00
C GLN A 138 -7.03 -13.86 -4.54
N SER A 139 -6.12 -13.33 -3.70
CA SER A 139 -6.10 -13.58 -2.26
C SER A 139 -7.24 -12.88 -1.52
N GLU A 140 -7.72 -11.75 -2.02
CA GLU A 140 -8.86 -11.01 -1.44
C GLU A 140 -10.18 -11.79 -1.60
N ASP A 141 -10.34 -12.52 -2.72
CA ASP A 141 -11.51 -13.35 -3.00
C ASP A 141 -11.48 -14.71 -2.28
N GLY A 142 -10.32 -15.10 -1.74
CA GLY A 142 -10.08 -16.42 -1.17
C GLY A 142 -10.30 -16.51 0.34
N ASN A 143 -11.55 -16.54 0.80
CA ASN A 143 -11.92 -16.68 2.22
C ASN A 143 -11.85 -18.13 2.74
N SER A 144 -10.99 -18.97 2.13
CA SER A 144 -10.97 -20.42 2.35
C SER A 144 -10.51 -20.84 3.76
N LEU A 145 -9.74 -20.01 4.48
CA LEU A 145 -9.37 -20.34 5.86
C LEU A 145 -10.49 -20.07 6.86
N GLU A 146 -11.38 -19.14 6.60
CA GLU A 146 -12.58 -18.90 7.41
C GLU A 146 -13.60 -20.03 7.22
N ASN A 147 -13.66 -20.62 6.03
CA ASN A 147 -14.54 -21.74 5.71
C ASN A 147 -13.98 -23.10 6.13
N TYR A 148 -12.74 -23.17 6.62
CA TYR A 148 -12.05 -24.42 6.97
C TYR A 148 -12.87 -25.33 7.89
N ASP A 149 -13.47 -24.78 8.93
CA ASP A 149 -14.26 -25.58 9.90
C ASP A 149 -15.50 -26.19 9.22
N THR A 150 -16.17 -25.40 8.36
CA THR A 150 -17.33 -25.85 7.58
C THR A 150 -16.95 -26.94 6.55
N GLU A 151 -15.80 -26.78 5.91
CA GLU A 151 -15.28 -27.76 4.95
C GLU A 151 -14.83 -29.05 5.63
N MET A 152 -14.23 -28.95 6.82
CA MET A 152 -13.86 -30.11 7.65
C MET A 152 -15.09 -30.88 8.11
N ASP A 153 -16.15 -30.20 8.59
CA ASP A 153 -17.40 -30.81 8.97
C ASP A 153 -18.06 -31.54 7.78
N SER A 154 -18.03 -30.91 6.60
CA SER A 154 -18.52 -31.51 5.36
C SER A 154 -17.71 -32.75 4.95
N ALA A 155 -16.38 -32.71 5.10
CA ALA A 155 -15.51 -33.86 4.81
C ALA A 155 -15.75 -35.02 5.81
N ALA A 156 -16.00 -34.71 7.09
CA ALA A 156 -16.36 -35.70 8.11
C ALA A 156 -17.69 -36.38 7.79
N GLN A 157 -18.72 -35.63 7.38
CA GLN A 157 -20.00 -36.19 6.95
C GLN A 157 -19.84 -37.12 5.76
N LYS A 158 -19.11 -36.72 4.72
CA LYS A 158 -18.83 -37.55 3.55
C LYS A 158 -18.11 -38.86 3.91
N SER A 159 -17.20 -38.79 4.89
CA SER A 159 -16.48 -40.00 5.37
C SER A 159 -17.44 -40.97 6.04
N GLN A 160 -18.35 -40.46 6.91
CA GLN A 160 -19.37 -41.29 7.58
C GLN A 160 -20.37 -41.90 6.59
N GLU A 161 -20.80 -41.16 5.57
CA GLU A 161 -21.68 -41.65 4.51
C GLU A 161 -20.98 -42.75 3.69
N ALA A 162 -19.69 -42.59 3.36
CA ALA A 162 -18.91 -43.58 2.65
C ALA A 162 -18.74 -44.89 3.44
N GLU A 163 -18.50 -44.78 4.77
CA GLU A 163 -18.43 -45.91 5.68
C GLU A 163 -19.78 -46.64 5.81
N ALA A 164 -20.88 -45.87 5.89
CA ALA A 164 -22.22 -46.42 5.94
C ALA A 164 -22.61 -47.18 4.66
N ALA A 165 -22.24 -46.60 3.50
CA ALA A 165 -22.46 -47.21 2.19
C ALA A 165 -21.64 -48.52 2.02
N SER A 166 -20.38 -48.55 2.45
CA SER A 166 -19.53 -49.75 2.40
C SER A 166 -20.05 -50.88 3.31
N LYS A 167 -20.67 -50.53 4.44
CA LYS A 167 -21.30 -51.51 5.34
C LYS A 167 -22.62 -52.05 4.78
N SER A 168 -23.30 -51.29 3.92
CA SER A 168 -24.54 -51.72 3.29
C SER A 168 -24.31 -52.66 2.11
N GLU A 169 -23.17 -52.59 1.42
CA GLU A 169 -22.81 -53.46 0.32
C GLU A 169 -22.27 -54.83 0.77
N THR A 170 -21.75 -54.95 2.00
CA THR A 170 -21.28 -56.20 2.58
C THR A 170 -22.36 -57.04 3.25
N GLY A 171 -23.64 -56.58 3.24
CA GLY A 171 -24.76 -57.20 3.90
C GLY A 171 -25.65 -58.09 3.03
N SER A 172 -25.26 -58.42 1.76
CA SER A 172 -26.07 -59.28 0.91
C SER A 172 -25.19 -60.31 0.17
N GLY A 173 -25.05 -61.46 0.81
CA GLY A 173 -24.61 -62.65 0.10
C GLY A 173 -23.45 -63.43 0.69
N ALA A 174 -23.73 -64.28 1.69
CA ALA A 174 -23.15 -65.63 1.86
C ALA A 174 -23.84 -66.33 3.04
N GLU A 175 -24.91 -66.98 2.76
CA GLU A 175 -25.37 -68.13 3.58
C GLU A 175 -24.53 -69.35 3.19
N ASP A 176 -24.12 -70.11 4.23
CA ASP A 176 -23.80 -71.54 4.30
C ASP A 176 -22.71 -72.11 3.38
N ILE A 177 -21.59 -72.51 4.02
CA ILE A 177 -21.12 -73.89 3.89
C ILE A 177 -20.49 -74.33 5.18
N PHE A 178 -21.07 -75.36 5.74
CA PHE A 178 -20.63 -76.23 6.82
C PHE A 178 -19.25 -76.83 6.65
N GLY A 179 -18.53 -76.99 7.73
CA GLY A 179 -17.32 -77.84 7.78
C GLY A 179 -16.75 -77.93 9.22
N SER A 180 -17.24 -78.89 9.96
CA SER A 180 -16.72 -79.36 11.22
C SER A 180 -15.28 -79.87 11.14
N GLY A 181 -14.49 -79.65 12.17
CA GLY A 181 -13.15 -80.26 12.28
C GLY A 181 -12.43 -79.88 13.59
N GLU A 182 -12.51 -80.75 14.52
CA GLU A 182 -11.92 -80.95 15.84
C GLU A 182 -10.55 -80.32 16.17
N GLU A 183 -10.50 -79.91 17.42
CA GLU A 183 -9.42 -79.87 18.43
C GLU A 183 -8.00 -80.29 18.04
N SER A 184 -7.02 -79.48 18.37
CA SER A 184 -5.87 -79.89 19.17
C SER A 184 -5.16 -78.69 19.79
N GLY A 185 -4.91 -78.79 21.08
CA GLY A 185 -4.29 -77.81 21.92
C GLY A 185 -2.79 -77.65 21.68
N GLY A 186 -2.27 -76.53 22.06
CA GLY A 186 -0.84 -76.22 22.06
C GLY A 186 -0.62 -74.85 22.66
N ASN A 187 -0.25 -74.90 23.90
CA ASN A 187 0.15 -73.87 24.83
C ASN A 187 1.31 -72.98 24.35
N ALA A 188 1.33 -71.77 24.91
CA ALA A 188 2.45 -70.94 25.31
C ALA A 188 2.82 -69.73 24.44
N GLY A 189 2.64 -68.62 25.04
CA GLY A 189 3.71 -67.65 25.24
C GLY A 189 3.80 -66.48 24.28
N GLY A 190 3.66 -65.34 24.83
CA GLY A 190 4.20 -64.13 24.28
C GLY A 190 3.16 -63.12 23.81
N ASN A 191 2.57 -62.40 24.75
CA ASN A 191 2.06 -61.09 24.47
C ASN A 191 3.22 -60.20 24.06
N GLU A 192 3.61 -60.25 22.81
CA GLU A 192 4.34 -59.16 22.18
C GLU A 192 3.31 -58.05 21.97
N ILE A 193 3.34 -57.08 22.92
CA ILE A 193 2.72 -55.80 22.71
C ILE A 193 3.51 -55.22 21.53
N VAL A 194 2.94 -55.30 20.34
CA VAL A 194 3.39 -54.49 19.21
C VAL A 194 3.19 -53.07 19.66
N GLU A 195 4.24 -52.44 20.18
CA GLU A 195 4.29 -51.02 20.35
C GLU A 195 4.04 -50.44 18.95
N THR A 196 2.83 -49.92 18.73
CA THR A 196 2.54 -49.02 17.63
C THR A 196 3.61 -47.93 17.70
N PRO A 197 4.37 -47.70 16.61
CA PRO A 197 5.38 -46.64 16.60
C PRO A 197 4.65 -45.36 17.02
N LYS A 198 5.09 -44.79 18.14
CA LYS A 198 4.67 -43.42 18.53
C LYS A 198 5.14 -42.52 17.37
N HIS A 199 4.24 -42.22 16.44
CA HIS A 199 4.48 -41.14 15.52
C HIS A 199 4.75 -39.89 16.36
N PRO A 200 5.83 -39.14 16.08
CA PRO A 200 6.05 -37.86 16.74
C PRO A 200 4.75 -37.07 16.65
N ALA A 201 4.33 -36.50 17.78
CA ALA A 201 3.07 -35.74 17.82
C ALA A 201 3.12 -34.63 16.77
N VAL A 202 2.44 -34.86 15.66
CA VAL A 202 2.38 -33.89 14.55
C VAL A 202 1.53 -32.73 15.04
N THR A 203 2.17 -31.59 15.26
CA THR A 203 1.47 -30.39 15.71
C THR A 203 0.76 -29.76 14.50
N ASN A 204 -0.56 -29.67 14.58
CA ASN A 204 -1.38 -28.98 13.58
C ASN A 204 -1.27 -27.45 13.79
N PRO A 205 -0.67 -26.67 12.86
CA PRO A 205 -0.49 -25.23 13.03
C PRO A 205 -1.78 -24.42 12.76
N ILE A 206 -2.80 -25.00 12.12
CA ILE A 206 -3.99 -24.28 11.67
C ILE A 206 -4.70 -23.52 12.81
N PRO A 207 -4.99 -24.11 13.98
CA PRO A 207 -5.64 -23.40 15.08
C PRO A 207 -4.84 -22.18 15.57
N ILE A 208 -3.52 -22.31 15.62
CA ILE A 208 -2.62 -21.24 16.06
C ILE A 208 -2.65 -20.08 15.08
N ILE A 209 -2.52 -20.36 13.79
CA ILE A 209 -2.57 -19.33 12.74
C ILE A 209 -3.94 -18.66 12.68
N LYS A 210 -5.05 -19.41 12.86
CA LYS A 210 -6.39 -18.83 13.00
C LYS A 210 -6.49 -17.86 14.19
N GLN A 211 -5.81 -18.14 15.29
CA GLN A 211 -5.74 -17.26 16.45
C GLN A 211 -4.95 -15.98 16.10
N ILE A 212 -3.78 -16.10 15.45
CA ILE A 212 -2.95 -14.96 15.03
C ILE A 212 -3.74 -14.04 14.08
N ARG A 213 -4.49 -14.59 13.12
CA ARG A 213 -5.32 -13.80 12.20
C ARG A 213 -6.40 -12.94 12.89
N LYS A 214 -6.81 -13.32 14.10
CA LYS A 214 -7.76 -12.53 14.91
C LYS A 214 -7.11 -11.39 15.69
N MET A 215 -5.80 -11.37 15.79
CA MET A 215 -5.05 -10.30 16.46
C MET A 215 -5.03 -9.04 15.60
N GLY A 216 -4.77 -7.89 16.20
CA GLY A 216 -4.60 -6.63 15.47
C GLY A 216 -3.38 -6.67 14.54
N LEU A 217 -3.56 -6.42 13.25
CA LEU A 217 -2.46 -6.50 12.28
C LEU A 217 -1.29 -5.59 12.65
N LEU A 218 -1.55 -4.36 13.07
CA LEU A 218 -0.50 -3.43 13.46
C LEU A 218 0.26 -3.92 14.70
N ASP A 219 -0.44 -4.59 15.62
CA ASP A 219 0.19 -5.19 16.80
C ASP A 219 1.11 -6.37 16.45
N LEU A 220 0.88 -7.01 15.30
CA LEU A 220 1.71 -8.10 14.80
C LEU A 220 2.95 -7.63 14.05
N VAL A 221 2.86 -6.49 13.32
CA VAL A 221 3.89 -6.09 12.36
C VAL A 221 4.69 -4.85 12.76
N VAL A 222 4.15 -3.98 13.61
CA VAL A 222 4.85 -2.78 14.08
C VAL A 222 5.83 -3.17 15.17
N PRO A 223 7.11 -2.72 15.10
CA PRO A 223 8.08 -2.93 16.17
C PRO A 223 7.58 -2.40 17.51
N ALA A 224 7.80 -3.14 18.59
CA ALA A 224 7.33 -2.77 19.92
C ALA A 224 7.95 -1.45 20.45
N ASP A 225 9.15 -1.12 19.97
CA ASP A 225 9.89 0.12 20.27
C ASP A 225 9.44 1.32 19.45
N GLN A 226 8.61 1.14 18.43
CA GLN A 226 8.11 2.21 17.54
C GLN A 226 6.65 2.52 17.83
N GLY A 227 6.41 3.76 18.28
CA GLY A 227 5.06 4.28 18.47
C GLY A 227 4.37 4.55 17.14
N ILE A 228 3.06 4.30 17.08
CA ILE A 228 2.22 4.69 15.96
C ILE A 228 1.67 6.10 16.21
N SER A 229 1.70 6.96 15.20
CA SER A 229 1.10 8.30 15.29
C SER A 229 -0.42 8.22 15.41
N GLU A 230 -0.95 9.01 16.32
CA GLU A 230 -2.40 9.20 16.53
C GLU A 230 -2.90 10.53 15.94
N ASN A 231 -2.10 11.18 15.09
CA ASN A 231 -2.52 12.45 14.47
C ASN A 231 -3.76 12.24 13.61
N GLN A 232 -4.64 13.24 13.66
CA GLN A 232 -5.90 13.24 12.92
C GLN A 232 -6.11 14.57 12.20
N ILE A 233 -6.84 14.51 11.10
CA ILE A 233 -7.28 15.67 10.33
C ILE A 233 -8.81 15.67 10.20
N SER A 234 -9.38 16.87 10.08
CA SER A 234 -10.79 17.02 9.72
C SER A 234 -10.91 16.97 8.21
N ILE A 235 -11.39 15.84 7.70
CA ILE A 235 -11.57 15.64 6.25
C ILE A 235 -12.49 16.70 5.64
N SER A 236 -13.52 17.14 6.38
CA SER A 236 -14.44 18.18 5.92
C SER A 236 -13.76 19.55 5.68
N ASN A 237 -12.61 19.79 6.28
CA ASN A 237 -11.85 21.03 6.13
C ASN A 237 -10.83 20.97 4.98
N LEU A 238 -10.62 19.82 4.37
CA LEU A 238 -9.69 19.68 3.25
C LEU A 238 -10.20 20.40 2.02
N VAL A 239 -9.27 20.89 1.20
CA VAL A 239 -9.55 21.56 -0.06
C VAL A 239 -10.40 20.69 -0.97
N SER A 240 -10.14 19.39 -1.05
CA SER A 240 -10.90 18.41 -1.84
C SER A 240 -12.36 18.23 -1.40
N HIS A 241 -12.73 18.68 -0.22
CA HIS A 241 -14.09 18.60 0.34
C HIS A 241 -14.81 19.94 0.41
N ARG A 242 -14.18 21.02 -0.09
CA ARG A 242 -14.78 22.35 -0.20
C ARG A 242 -15.29 22.56 -1.63
N GLN A 243 -16.22 23.50 -1.79
CA GLN A 243 -16.55 24.01 -3.12
C GLN A 243 -15.35 24.82 -3.62
N LEU A 244 -14.60 24.26 -4.56
CA LEU A 244 -13.43 24.92 -5.13
C LEU A 244 -13.86 26.04 -6.06
N GLN A 245 -13.13 27.16 -6.02
CA GLN A 245 -13.22 28.17 -7.05
C GLN A 245 -12.40 27.71 -8.25
N GLU A 246 -12.84 28.14 -9.45
CA GLU A 246 -12.17 27.83 -10.70
C GLU A 246 -11.52 29.08 -11.29
N GLY A 247 -10.42 28.91 -11.98
CA GLY A 247 -9.75 29.96 -12.72
C GLY A 247 -10.60 30.45 -13.89
N ILE A 248 -10.30 31.66 -14.38
CA ILE A 248 -11.10 32.34 -15.44
C ILE A 248 -10.20 32.72 -16.59
N ASN A 249 -10.70 32.54 -17.80
CA ASN A 249 -10.17 33.12 -19.06
C ASN A 249 -8.74 32.75 -19.46
N LEU A 250 -8.15 31.72 -18.93
CA LEU A 250 -6.88 31.19 -19.44
C LEU A 250 -7.17 29.87 -20.18
N PRO A 251 -6.70 29.73 -21.43
CA PRO A 251 -6.88 28.48 -22.15
C PRO A 251 -6.16 27.34 -21.42
N ALA A 252 -6.82 26.18 -21.36
CA ALA A 252 -6.17 24.97 -20.93
C ALA A 252 -4.95 24.73 -21.83
N GLU A 253 -3.76 24.61 -21.24
CA GLU A 253 -2.61 24.15 -21.98
C GLU A 253 -2.73 22.64 -22.13
N ASN A 254 -2.74 22.14 -23.37
CA ASN A 254 -2.70 20.71 -23.65
C ASN A 254 -1.35 20.14 -23.16
N ILE A 255 -1.31 19.73 -21.91
CA ILE A 255 -0.15 19.06 -21.34
C ILE A 255 -0.47 17.58 -21.33
N GLN A 256 0.46 16.80 -21.86
CA GLN A 256 0.37 15.34 -21.78
C GLN A 256 0.69 14.88 -20.35
N THR A 257 -0.24 15.11 -19.41
CA THR A 257 -0.18 14.60 -18.03
C THR A 257 -0.34 13.08 -17.99
N SER A 258 -0.92 12.51 -19.06
CA SER A 258 -1.19 11.07 -19.19
C SER A 258 0.01 10.23 -19.61
N SER A 259 1.21 10.81 -19.83
CA SER A 259 2.38 9.97 -20.16
C SER A 259 2.83 9.14 -18.96
N ALA A 260 3.13 7.86 -19.20
CA ALA A 260 3.67 6.97 -18.16
C ALA A 260 4.91 7.59 -17.46
N THR A 261 5.77 8.26 -18.23
CA THR A 261 6.93 8.98 -17.68
C THR A 261 6.54 10.06 -16.68
N SER A 262 5.53 10.87 -16.99
CA SER A 262 5.05 11.93 -16.07
C SER A 262 4.46 11.34 -14.79
N GLN A 263 3.72 10.24 -14.90
CA GLN A 263 3.17 9.54 -13.74
C GLN A 263 4.26 8.97 -12.83
N ILE A 264 5.30 8.35 -13.41
CA ILE A 264 6.43 7.81 -12.65
C ILE A 264 7.21 8.93 -11.95
N LEU A 265 7.46 10.05 -12.64
CA LEU A 265 8.12 11.22 -12.04
C LEU A 265 7.28 11.82 -10.91
N TYR A 266 5.97 11.89 -11.07
CA TYR A 266 5.07 12.36 -10.03
C TYR A 266 5.05 11.43 -8.81
N GLN A 267 5.01 10.11 -9.01
CA GLN A 267 5.14 9.15 -7.91
C GLN A 267 6.46 9.34 -7.16
N GLN A 268 7.57 9.54 -7.89
CA GLN A 268 8.87 9.81 -7.27
C GLN A 268 8.84 11.11 -6.46
N TYR A 269 8.24 12.18 -7.00
CA TYR A 269 8.04 13.44 -6.29
C TYR A 269 7.27 13.24 -4.97
N LEU A 270 6.16 12.50 -5.00
CA LEU A 270 5.39 12.21 -3.79
C LEU A 270 6.23 11.45 -2.75
N MET A 271 7.02 10.48 -3.19
CA MET A 271 7.89 9.71 -2.28
C MET A 271 9.01 10.54 -1.66
N GLU A 272 9.48 11.61 -2.32
CA GLU A 272 10.53 12.49 -1.81
C GLU A 272 10.01 13.58 -0.88
N HIS A 273 8.77 14.06 -1.08
CA HIS A 273 8.23 15.22 -0.36
C HIS A 273 7.20 14.88 0.71
N LEU A 274 6.58 13.69 0.67
CA LEU A 274 5.56 13.32 1.63
C LEU A 274 6.09 12.35 2.66
N GLY A 275 5.72 12.62 3.92
CA GLY A 275 6.04 11.72 5.01
C GLY A 275 5.32 10.38 4.90
N ASN A 276 5.96 9.35 5.41
CA ASN A 276 5.45 8.00 5.51
C ASN A 276 5.76 7.41 6.89
N TYR A 277 5.34 6.18 7.15
CA TYR A 277 5.57 5.54 8.44
C TYR A 277 7.05 5.51 8.86
N ARG A 278 7.97 5.30 7.92
CA ARG A 278 9.43 5.24 8.18
C ARG A 278 10.09 6.61 8.33
N GLU A 279 9.60 7.57 7.56
CA GLU A 279 10.07 8.96 7.53
C GLU A 279 8.87 9.89 7.74
N PRO A 280 8.42 10.07 9.01
CA PRO A 280 7.21 10.81 9.30
C PRO A 280 7.34 12.30 8.98
N SER A 281 6.26 12.90 8.44
CA SER A 281 6.17 14.34 8.25
C SER A 281 6.15 15.08 9.59
N THR A 282 6.63 16.32 9.57
CA THR A 282 6.64 17.22 10.75
C THR A 282 5.32 17.97 10.92
N ALA A 283 4.47 18.04 9.91
CA ALA A 283 3.24 18.83 9.92
C ALA A 283 2.01 18.00 9.51
N GLY A 284 0.88 18.22 10.16
CA GLY A 284 -0.38 17.56 9.84
C GLY A 284 -0.39 16.08 10.19
N LEU A 285 -0.83 15.26 9.22
CA LEU A 285 -0.65 13.81 9.27
C LEU A 285 0.83 13.48 9.09
N LYS A 286 1.34 12.58 9.91
CA LYS A 286 2.72 12.10 9.81
C LYS A 286 2.89 11.12 8.66
N TYR A 287 1.85 10.32 8.36
CA TYR A 287 1.86 9.26 7.35
C TYR A 287 1.05 9.71 6.13
N GLN A 288 1.59 10.70 5.41
CA GLN A 288 0.92 11.34 4.27
C GLN A 288 0.78 10.40 3.07
N ILE A 289 1.78 9.55 2.83
CA ILE A 289 1.72 8.52 1.76
C ILE A 289 0.59 7.51 2.07
N GLU A 290 0.52 7.05 3.30
CA GLU A 290 -0.53 6.13 3.75
C GLU A 290 -1.92 6.79 3.68
N TYR A 291 -2.01 8.11 3.93
CA TYR A 291 -3.24 8.87 3.73
C TYR A 291 -3.67 8.90 2.26
N LEU A 292 -2.75 9.14 1.32
CA LEU A 292 -3.08 9.09 -0.12
C LEU A 292 -3.62 7.72 -0.55
N LEU A 293 -3.13 6.65 0.05
CA LEU A 293 -3.57 5.28 -0.23
C LEU A 293 -4.83 4.89 0.54
N GLY A 294 -4.99 5.35 1.78
CA GLY A 294 -6.05 4.92 2.70
C GLY A 294 -7.27 5.81 2.72
N GLY A 295 -7.10 7.13 2.59
CA GLY A 295 -8.16 8.13 2.60
C GLY A 295 -8.90 8.27 3.94
N LYS A 296 -8.26 7.86 5.06
CA LYS A 296 -8.84 7.92 6.41
C LYS A 296 -8.41 9.18 7.15
N SER A 297 -9.15 9.54 8.20
CA SER A 297 -8.90 10.76 8.96
C SER A 297 -7.70 10.69 9.91
N SER A 298 -7.22 9.50 10.25
CA SER A 298 -6.13 9.32 11.20
C SER A 298 -4.94 8.56 10.60
N ASP A 299 -3.74 8.84 11.10
CA ASP A 299 -2.51 8.15 10.73
C ASP A 299 -2.62 6.63 10.99
N ARG A 300 -3.16 6.24 12.16
CA ARG A 300 -3.32 4.83 12.53
C ARG A 300 -4.23 4.07 11.55
N GLU A 301 -5.38 4.64 11.18
CA GLU A 301 -6.31 3.99 10.26
C GLU A 301 -5.73 3.89 8.84
N ASN A 302 -5.00 4.91 8.40
CA ASN A 302 -4.32 4.89 7.11
C ASN A 302 -3.23 3.81 7.08
N LEU A 303 -2.38 3.75 8.12
CA LEU A 303 -1.34 2.73 8.26
C LEU A 303 -1.94 1.32 8.29
N GLN A 304 -3.04 1.12 9.04
CA GLN A 304 -3.74 -0.17 9.07
C GLN A 304 -4.29 -0.57 7.70
N THR A 305 -4.84 0.39 6.95
CA THR A 305 -5.35 0.15 5.60
C THR A 305 -4.22 -0.29 4.65
N VAL A 306 -3.08 0.40 4.70
CA VAL A 306 -1.92 0.08 3.86
C VAL A 306 -1.30 -1.25 4.28
N ALA A 307 -1.12 -1.49 5.59
CA ALA A 307 -0.61 -2.76 6.09
C ALA A 307 -1.46 -3.95 5.64
N ARG A 308 -2.81 -3.81 5.69
CA ARG A 308 -3.73 -4.84 5.22
C ARG A 308 -3.58 -5.11 3.71
N ARG A 309 -3.46 -4.08 2.89
CA ARG A 309 -3.23 -4.23 1.44
C ARG A 309 -1.90 -4.92 1.16
N LEU A 310 -0.85 -4.53 1.86
CA LEU A 310 0.46 -5.18 1.73
C LEU A 310 0.40 -6.65 2.16
N LEU A 311 -0.31 -6.96 3.25
CA LEU A 311 -0.50 -8.34 3.69
C LEU A 311 -1.17 -9.18 2.60
N LEU A 312 -2.27 -8.71 2.02
CA LEU A 312 -2.98 -9.43 0.95
C LEU A 312 -2.09 -9.66 -0.28
N ILE A 313 -1.33 -8.65 -0.70
CA ILE A 313 -0.38 -8.78 -1.82
C ILE A 313 0.68 -9.84 -1.49
N ARG A 314 1.26 -9.80 -0.29
CA ARG A 314 2.28 -10.77 0.15
C ARG A 314 1.71 -12.17 0.26
N GLU A 315 0.51 -12.31 0.85
CA GLU A 315 -0.16 -13.60 0.99
C GLU A 315 -0.43 -14.23 -0.39
N GLY A 316 -0.96 -13.48 -1.35
CA GLY A 316 -1.19 -13.96 -2.71
C GLY A 316 0.09 -14.42 -3.43
N ILE A 317 1.17 -13.64 -3.33
CA ILE A 317 2.47 -14.01 -3.91
C ILE A 317 3.03 -15.26 -3.24
N ASN A 318 2.96 -15.34 -1.90
CA ASN A 318 3.48 -16.46 -1.14
C ASN A 318 2.67 -17.75 -1.41
N VAL A 319 1.32 -17.66 -1.56
CA VAL A 319 0.50 -18.80 -2.01
C VAL A 319 0.96 -19.28 -3.39
N SER A 320 1.13 -18.38 -4.35
CA SER A 320 1.60 -18.73 -5.69
C SER A 320 2.98 -19.41 -5.65
N ALA A 321 3.89 -18.92 -4.82
CA ALA A 321 5.22 -19.51 -4.63
C ALA A 321 5.14 -20.92 -4.02
N LEU A 322 4.29 -21.15 -3.01
CA LEU A 322 4.07 -22.47 -2.41
C LEU A 322 3.47 -23.46 -3.41
N MET A 323 2.53 -23.00 -4.25
CA MET A 323 1.89 -23.83 -5.25
C MET A 323 2.84 -24.29 -6.36
N THR A 324 3.90 -23.53 -6.63
CA THR A 324 4.88 -23.83 -7.68
C THR A 324 6.11 -24.59 -7.16
N ASP A 325 6.39 -24.54 -5.84
CA ASP A 325 7.53 -25.24 -5.23
C ASP A 325 7.17 -26.70 -4.90
N ALA A 326 7.66 -27.63 -5.70
CA ALA A 326 7.39 -29.05 -5.53
C ALA A 326 7.86 -29.62 -4.18
N SER A 327 8.97 -29.12 -3.63
CA SER A 327 9.50 -29.57 -2.32
C SER A 327 8.59 -29.14 -1.18
N LYS A 328 8.17 -27.86 -1.16
CA LYS A 328 7.27 -27.35 -0.13
C LYS A 328 5.88 -28.01 -0.22
N ARG A 329 5.37 -28.22 -1.43
CA ARG A 329 4.12 -28.96 -1.64
C ARG A 329 4.17 -30.37 -1.08
N ALA A 330 5.27 -31.10 -1.31
CA ALA A 330 5.41 -32.43 -0.76
C ALA A 330 5.40 -32.43 0.79
N GLN A 331 6.05 -31.46 1.43
CA GLN A 331 6.00 -31.27 2.89
C GLN A 331 4.58 -31.00 3.38
N ILE A 332 3.86 -30.10 2.72
CA ILE A 332 2.46 -29.78 3.05
C ILE A 332 1.56 -31.01 2.92
N GLN A 333 1.70 -31.75 1.84
CA GLN A 333 0.91 -32.98 1.59
C GLN A 333 1.19 -34.04 2.66
N ALA A 334 2.46 -34.25 3.02
CA ALA A 334 2.83 -35.17 4.07
C ALA A 334 2.22 -34.79 5.42
N LEU A 335 2.26 -33.50 5.77
CA LEU A 335 1.65 -32.98 6.99
C LEU A 335 0.13 -33.08 6.96
N ALA A 336 -0.49 -32.76 5.80
CA ALA A 336 -1.95 -32.86 5.65
C ALA A 336 -2.46 -34.28 5.83
N LEU A 337 -1.76 -35.27 5.28
CA LEU A 337 -2.07 -36.68 5.47
C LEU A 337 -1.89 -37.12 6.94
N ALA A 338 -0.82 -36.68 7.59
CA ALA A 338 -0.58 -37.00 8.99
C ALA A 338 -1.67 -36.42 9.91
N VAL A 339 -2.06 -35.16 9.67
CA VAL A 339 -3.16 -34.52 10.42
C VAL A 339 -4.50 -35.19 10.13
N ALA A 340 -4.83 -35.49 8.85
CA ALA A 340 -6.06 -36.16 8.46
C ALA A 340 -6.18 -37.56 9.08
N SER A 341 -5.07 -38.31 9.15
CA SER A 341 -5.05 -39.63 9.78
C SER A 341 -5.32 -39.54 11.30
N GLY A 342 -4.85 -38.48 11.95
CA GLY A 342 -5.15 -38.22 13.36
C GLY A 342 -6.64 -37.95 13.63
N PHE A 343 -7.36 -37.41 12.66
CA PHE A 343 -8.82 -37.21 12.73
C PHE A 343 -9.64 -38.40 12.22
N LEU A 344 -9.00 -39.43 11.68
CA LEU A 344 -9.67 -40.59 11.03
C LEU A 344 -10.59 -40.17 9.87
N ILE A 345 -10.28 -39.08 9.17
CA ILE A 345 -11.05 -38.53 8.05
C ILE A 345 -10.15 -38.38 6.81
N PRO A 346 -9.86 -39.48 6.07
CA PRO A 346 -8.97 -39.41 4.90
C PRO A 346 -9.40 -38.38 3.82
N PRO A 347 -10.71 -38.17 3.53
CA PRO A 347 -11.13 -37.16 2.57
C PRO A 347 -10.81 -35.73 3.01
N ALA A 348 -10.52 -35.46 4.27
CA ALA A 348 -10.18 -34.15 4.78
C ALA A 348 -8.73 -33.71 4.40
N ALA A 349 -7.88 -34.63 3.90
CA ALA A 349 -6.49 -34.32 3.57
C ALA A 349 -6.38 -33.14 2.58
N VAL A 350 -7.27 -33.05 1.59
CA VAL A 350 -7.27 -31.96 0.58
C VAL A 350 -7.65 -30.63 1.23
N VAL A 351 -8.63 -30.64 2.13
CA VAL A 351 -9.05 -29.43 2.88
C VAL A 351 -7.90 -28.95 3.77
N ILE A 352 -7.25 -29.88 4.45
CA ILE A 352 -6.12 -29.59 5.33
C ILE A 352 -4.91 -29.08 4.51
N GLU A 353 -4.62 -29.68 3.33
CA GLU A 353 -3.56 -29.22 2.43
C GLU A 353 -3.78 -27.76 2.04
N THR A 354 -4.99 -27.40 1.62
CA THR A 354 -5.35 -26.03 1.26
C THR A 354 -5.20 -25.08 2.45
N ALA A 355 -5.71 -25.48 3.61
CA ALA A 355 -5.58 -24.66 4.84
C ALA A 355 -4.10 -24.48 5.27
N LEU A 356 -3.25 -25.49 5.14
CA LEU A 356 -1.83 -25.40 5.43
C LEU A 356 -1.10 -24.45 4.47
N ILE A 357 -1.43 -24.46 3.18
CA ILE A 357 -0.89 -23.48 2.20
C ILE A 357 -1.23 -22.07 2.66
N LEU A 358 -2.48 -21.79 3.01
CA LEU A 358 -2.92 -20.48 3.46
C LEU A 358 -2.28 -20.09 4.80
N CYS A 359 -2.16 -21.02 5.74
CA CYS A 359 -1.50 -20.78 7.03
C CYS A 359 -0.02 -20.42 6.85
N TRP A 360 0.71 -21.18 6.04
CA TRP A 360 2.13 -20.93 5.81
C TRP A 360 2.35 -19.63 5.05
N SER A 361 1.56 -19.39 4.01
CA SER A 361 1.61 -18.14 3.24
C SER A 361 1.32 -16.91 4.11
N PHE A 362 0.28 -16.97 4.96
CA PHE A 362 -0.04 -15.90 5.90
C PHE A 362 1.09 -15.64 6.90
N ALA A 363 1.60 -16.69 7.55
CA ALA A 363 2.67 -16.58 8.54
C ALA A 363 3.93 -15.95 7.93
N GLU A 364 4.35 -16.43 6.76
CA GLU A 364 5.48 -15.88 6.01
C GLU A 364 5.23 -14.42 5.61
N SER A 365 3.98 -14.05 5.28
CA SER A 365 3.61 -12.67 4.95
C SER A 365 3.66 -11.74 6.15
N ILE A 366 3.33 -12.21 7.34
CA ILE A 366 3.52 -11.45 8.59
C ILE A 366 5.00 -11.18 8.83
N VAL A 367 5.86 -12.17 8.66
CA VAL A 367 7.33 -11.99 8.79
C VAL A 367 7.85 -11.00 7.75
N ASP A 368 7.37 -11.07 6.51
CA ASP A 368 7.72 -10.12 5.45
C ASP A 368 7.32 -8.68 5.82
N LEU A 369 6.11 -8.50 6.34
CA LEU A 369 5.64 -7.18 6.76
C LEU A 369 6.47 -6.65 7.94
N ARG A 370 6.79 -7.48 8.91
CA ARG A 370 7.67 -7.10 10.03
C ARG A 370 9.00 -6.57 9.51
N GLU A 371 9.64 -7.29 8.59
CA GLU A 371 10.88 -6.85 7.97
C GLU A 371 10.72 -5.49 7.27
N LEU A 372 9.63 -5.29 6.51
CA LEU A 372 9.34 -4.01 5.86
C LEU A 372 9.10 -2.88 6.88
N PHE A 373 8.36 -3.14 7.96
CA PHE A 373 8.09 -2.16 9.02
C PHE A 373 9.35 -1.80 9.81
N HIS A 374 10.31 -2.71 9.93
CA HIS A 374 11.65 -2.44 10.48
C HIS A 374 12.55 -1.66 9.49
N GLY A 375 12.13 -1.47 8.25
CA GLY A 375 12.88 -0.78 7.19
C GLY A 375 13.82 -1.67 6.40
N GLY A 376 13.67 -2.98 6.54
CA GLY A 376 14.35 -3.97 5.74
C GLY A 376 13.81 -4.07 4.31
N LYS A 377 14.31 -5.03 3.56
CA LYS A 377 13.95 -5.24 2.14
C LYS A 377 13.51 -6.68 1.93
N VAL A 378 12.31 -6.84 1.42
CA VAL A 378 11.76 -8.14 1.06
C VAL A 378 11.63 -8.24 -0.45
N PRO A 379 12.13 -9.31 -1.11
CA PRO A 379 11.91 -9.53 -2.53
C PRO A 379 10.42 -9.55 -2.86
N LEU A 380 10.02 -8.89 -3.96
CA LEU A 380 8.61 -8.91 -4.37
C LEU A 380 8.15 -10.35 -4.66
N VAL A 381 8.96 -11.12 -5.40
CA VAL A 381 8.77 -12.56 -5.62
C VAL A 381 9.93 -13.29 -4.95
N LYS A 382 9.62 -14.19 -4.04
CA LYS A 382 10.60 -14.99 -3.29
C LYS A 382 11.09 -16.18 -4.09
N SER A 383 12.39 -16.43 -4.01
CA SER A 383 12.97 -17.74 -4.32
C SER A 383 12.86 -18.67 -3.11
N PRO A 384 13.06 -19.99 -3.25
CA PRO A 384 13.05 -20.92 -2.12
C PRO A 384 14.02 -20.53 -0.99
N ALA A 385 15.13 -19.86 -1.30
CA ALA A 385 16.13 -19.39 -0.34
C ALA A 385 15.70 -18.14 0.46
N ASP A 386 14.70 -17.41 -0.03
CA ASP A 386 14.20 -16.19 0.62
C ASP A 386 13.10 -16.48 1.67
N TRP A 387 12.68 -17.76 1.81
CA TRP A 387 11.70 -18.16 2.81
C TRP A 387 12.33 -18.21 4.20
N GLN A 388 11.68 -17.59 5.15
CA GLN A 388 12.16 -17.46 6.53
C GLN A 388 11.56 -18.51 7.45
N LEU A 389 10.30 -18.90 7.23
CA LEU A 389 9.63 -19.88 8.07
C LEU A 389 9.66 -21.27 7.46
N SER A 390 9.97 -22.28 8.29
CA SER A 390 9.71 -23.68 7.95
C SER A 390 8.28 -24.06 8.35
N LEU A 391 7.73 -25.10 7.72
CA LEU A 391 6.40 -25.62 8.04
C LEU A 391 6.32 -26.08 9.52
N GLU A 392 7.42 -26.62 10.06
CA GLU A 392 7.51 -27.09 11.44
C GLU A 392 7.46 -25.94 12.45
N ASN A 393 8.01 -24.76 12.10
CA ASN A 393 8.08 -23.61 12.99
C ASN A 393 6.79 -22.78 13.02
N LEU A 394 5.80 -23.07 12.18
CA LEU A 394 4.52 -22.33 12.17
C LEU A 394 3.81 -22.37 13.54
N SER A 395 3.97 -23.50 14.26
CA SER A 395 3.37 -23.65 15.59
C SER A 395 4.04 -22.79 16.67
N ASN A 396 5.27 -22.37 16.45
CA ASN A 396 6.07 -21.61 17.41
C ASN A 396 5.99 -20.09 17.18
N LEU A 397 5.38 -19.67 16.07
CA LEU A 397 5.34 -18.26 15.65
C LEU A 397 4.77 -17.34 16.75
N LEU A 398 3.71 -17.75 17.46
CA LEU A 398 3.17 -16.99 18.59
C LEU A 398 4.17 -16.82 19.73
N GLN A 399 4.90 -17.88 20.06
CA GLN A 399 5.87 -17.84 21.16
C GLN A 399 7.07 -16.93 20.82
N GLU A 400 7.53 -16.97 19.59
CA GLU A 400 8.58 -16.07 19.10
C GLU A 400 8.14 -14.61 19.16
N MET A 401 6.91 -14.32 18.72
CA MET A 401 6.34 -12.98 18.77
C MET A 401 6.13 -12.45 20.20
N ASP A 402 5.71 -13.31 21.12
CA ASP A 402 5.52 -12.95 22.54
C ASP A 402 6.85 -12.76 23.26
N SER A 403 7.90 -13.52 22.90
CA SER A 403 9.24 -13.35 23.50
C SER A 403 9.88 -12.03 23.11
N GLU A 404 9.79 -11.64 21.84
CA GLU A 404 10.31 -10.35 21.36
C GLU A 404 9.61 -9.16 22.02
N ARG A 405 8.29 -9.25 22.30
CA ARG A 405 7.57 -8.22 23.04
C ARG A 405 8.07 -8.08 24.49
N LYS A 406 8.32 -9.16 25.16
CA LYS A 406 8.79 -9.16 26.55
C LYS A 406 10.22 -8.62 26.68
N ASP A 407 11.07 -8.87 25.69
CA ASP A 407 12.45 -8.38 25.67
C ASP A 407 12.53 -6.86 25.47
N VAL A 408 11.49 -6.23 24.94
CA VAL A 408 11.39 -4.77 24.73
C VAL A 408 10.78 -4.07 25.96
N GLU A 409 9.93 -4.74 26.74
CA GLU A 409 9.28 -4.19 27.95
C GLU A 409 10.14 -4.32 29.22
N GLY A 410 11.24 -5.06 29.21
CA GLY A 410 12.17 -5.29 30.32
C GLY A 410 13.43 -4.45 30.21
#